data_96d53c45798f21672133c17602ba7953
#
_entry.id   96d53c45798f21672133c17602ba7953
#
_cell.length_a   1.000
_cell.length_b   1.000
_cell.length_c   1.000
_cell.angle_alpha   90.00
_cell.angle_beta   90.00
_cell.angle_gamma   90.00
#
_symmetry.space_group_name_H-M   'P 1'
#
loop_
_entity.id
_entity.type
_entity.pdbx_description
1 polymer ?
#
loop_
_entity_poly.entity_id
_entity_poly.type
_entity_poly.pdbx_seq_one_letter_code
_entity_poly.pdbx_strand_id
1 'polypeptide(L)'
;MQRRNSLPALPEAQRTYSLAEIQAAVEPVSPRIAALLAPVRSVPRAGEWGYEGLSEIWEARSVSPADIPDLRRQLDQLEGALQPADSGACLARIFGLLAHYRQTVLPPEVERCVANDYLEDLGEYPLCVLESACRAWRRDPIKFKYRPLPGDLRKICAELTERTTTVAMRIRKLLAIAERQLPQLETVAATGPAARSSDVRARVIALAQARRMP
;
A
#
# COMPACT_ATOMS: atom_id res chain seq x y z
N MET A 1 28.42 -25.64 38.27
CA MET A 1 27.36 -24.67 37.96
C MET A 1 27.39 -24.36 36.45
N GLN A 2 26.60 -25.05 35.68
CA GLN A 2 26.50 -24.83 34.22
C GLN A 2 25.44 -23.75 33.98
N ARG A 3 25.85 -22.58 33.47
CA ARG A 3 24.93 -21.58 32.96
C ARG A 3 24.31 -22.11 31.67
N ARG A 4 23.02 -22.46 31.71
CA ARG A 4 22.23 -22.71 30.52
C ARG A 4 22.12 -21.36 29.77
N ASN A 5 22.84 -21.24 28.65
CA ASN A 5 22.60 -20.21 27.67
C ASN A 5 21.22 -20.49 27.04
N SER A 6 20.18 -19.84 27.54
CA SER A 6 18.90 -19.77 26.81
C SER A 6 19.15 -18.96 25.54
N LEU A 7 19.10 -19.62 24.40
CA LEU A 7 19.04 -18.96 23.11
C LEU A 7 17.83 -18.02 23.13
N PRO A 8 17.96 -16.79 22.60
CA PRO A 8 16.80 -15.90 22.45
C PRO A 8 15.76 -16.62 21.59
N ALA A 9 14.49 -16.49 21.99
CA ALA A 9 13.37 -16.99 21.20
C ALA A 9 13.48 -16.41 19.77
N LEU A 10 13.42 -17.26 18.78
CA LEU A 10 13.34 -16.83 17.37
C LEU A 10 12.13 -15.90 17.26
N PRO A 11 12.27 -14.73 16.59
CA PRO A 11 11.13 -13.86 16.34
C PRO A 11 10.01 -14.65 15.66
N GLU A 12 8.75 -14.38 16.05
CA GLU A 12 7.57 -14.95 15.41
C GLU A 12 7.78 -14.90 13.90
N ALA A 13 7.65 -16.07 13.26
CA ALA A 13 7.87 -16.20 11.82
C ALA A 13 6.92 -15.21 11.12
N GLN A 14 7.47 -14.14 10.56
CA GLN A 14 6.71 -13.20 9.75
C GLN A 14 5.99 -13.99 8.67
N ARG A 15 4.67 -13.82 8.58
CA ARG A 15 3.88 -14.47 7.54
C ARG A 15 4.46 -14.11 6.17
N THR A 16 4.97 -15.09 5.45
CA THR A 16 5.45 -14.89 4.09
C THR A 16 4.27 -15.00 3.12
N TYR A 17 4.03 -13.93 2.37
CA TYR A 17 3.02 -13.91 1.31
C TYR A 17 3.62 -14.45 0.02
N SER A 18 2.83 -15.16 -0.76
CA SER A 18 3.15 -15.48 -2.15
C SER A 18 2.82 -14.29 -3.06
N LEU A 19 3.41 -14.25 -4.27
CA LEU A 19 3.06 -13.22 -5.25
C LEU A 19 1.57 -13.26 -5.62
N ALA A 20 0.96 -14.45 -5.68
CA ALA A 20 -0.47 -14.61 -5.93
C ALA A 20 -1.33 -14.00 -4.82
N GLU A 21 -0.94 -14.15 -3.55
CA GLU A 21 -1.63 -13.51 -2.42
C GLU A 21 -1.49 -11.98 -2.46
N ILE A 22 -0.31 -11.45 -2.83
CA ILE A 22 -0.13 -10.01 -3.03
C ILE A 22 -1.07 -9.49 -4.13
N GLN A 23 -1.16 -10.21 -5.24
CA GLN A 23 -2.05 -9.85 -6.34
C GLN A 23 -3.53 -9.98 -5.97
N ALA A 24 -3.90 -11.01 -5.21
CA ALA A 24 -5.27 -11.21 -4.72
C ALA A 24 -5.70 -10.14 -3.70
N ALA A 25 -4.78 -9.62 -2.88
CA ALA A 25 -5.07 -8.55 -1.93
C ALA A 25 -5.52 -7.23 -2.58
N VAL A 26 -5.29 -7.09 -3.89
CA VAL A 26 -5.73 -5.92 -4.68
C VAL A 26 -7.22 -5.99 -5.00
N GLU A 27 -7.83 -7.17 -5.01
CA GLU A 27 -9.24 -7.33 -5.35
C GLU A 27 -10.12 -6.66 -4.27
N PRO A 28 -11.06 -5.77 -4.69
CA PRO A 28 -11.88 -5.02 -3.74
C PRO A 28 -12.77 -5.95 -2.92
N VAL A 29 -12.85 -5.72 -1.62
CA VAL A 29 -13.65 -6.52 -0.68
C VAL A 29 -15.16 -6.38 -0.89
N SER A 30 -15.60 -5.36 -1.62
CA SER A 30 -17.01 -5.16 -1.96
C SER A 30 -17.18 -4.33 -3.26
N PRO A 31 -18.34 -4.41 -3.94
CA PRO A 31 -18.63 -3.59 -5.13
C PRO A 31 -18.55 -2.08 -4.85
N ARG A 32 -18.87 -1.64 -3.64
CA ARG A 32 -18.77 -0.22 -3.25
C ARG A 32 -17.32 0.23 -3.20
N ILE A 33 -16.45 -0.56 -2.60
CA ILE A 33 -15.00 -0.30 -2.57
C ILE A 33 -14.44 -0.33 -3.99
N ALA A 34 -14.87 -1.28 -4.83
CA ALA A 34 -14.50 -1.32 -6.25
C ALA A 34 -14.83 0.00 -6.96
N ALA A 35 -16.03 0.55 -6.74
CA ALA A 35 -16.44 1.82 -7.33
C ALA A 35 -15.60 3.01 -6.84
N LEU A 36 -15.18 3.03 -5.56
CA LEU A 36 -14.31 4.07 -5.00
C LEU A 36 -12.90 4.02 -5.57
N LEU A 37 -12.39 2.82 -5.87
CA LEU A 37 -11.04 2.59 -6.38
C LEU A 37 -10.95 2.68 -7.90
N ALA A 38 -12.08 2.61 -8.61
CA ALA A 38 -12.12 2.68 -10.05
C ALA A 38 -11.65 4.05 -10.58
N PRO A 39 -10.93 4.10 -11.71
CA PRO A 39 -10.58 5.36 -12.36
C PRO A 39 -11.84 6.12 -12.76
N VAL A 40 -11.77 7.46 -12.75
CA VAL A 40 -12.87 8.35 -13.16
C VAL A 40 -12.92 8.45 -14.68
N ARG A 41 -11.76 8.52 -15.29
CA ARG A 41 -11.59 8.62 -16.75
C ARG A 41 -10.24 8.13 -17.21
N SER A 42 -10.16 7.76 -18.48
CA SER A 42 -8.89 7.48 -19.15
C SER A 42 -8.58 8.63 -20.12
N VAL A 43 -7.34 9.09 -20.12
CA VAL A 43 -6.86 10.18 -20.97
C VAL A 43 -5.75 9.64 -21.86
N PRO A 44 -5.75 9.93 -23.16
CA PRO A 44 -4.65 9.58 -24.04
C PRO A 44 -3.33 10.19 -23.52
N ARG A 45 -2.29 9.38 -23.47
CA ARG A 45 -0.93 9.81 -23.09
C ARG A 45 -0.10 9.83 -24.37
N ALA A 46 0.38 11.01 -24.75
CA ALA A 46 1.38 11.14 -25.80
C ALA A 46 2.71 10.60 -25.26
N GLY A 47 3.23 9.54 -25.86
CA GLY A 47 4.57 9.02 -25.58
C GLY A 47 5.61 9.73 -26.43
N GLU A 48 6.86 9.78 -25.97
CA GLU A 48 8.00 10.38 -26.73
C GLU A 48 8.22 9.76 -28.13
N TRP A 49 7.65 8.60 -28.42
CA TRP A 49 7.80 7.84 -29.66
C TRP A 49 6.46 7.62 -30.38
N GLY A 50 5.45 8.46 -30.14
CA GLY A 50 4.15 8.32 -30.79
C GLY A 50 3.29 7.14 -30.29
N TYR A 51 3.67 6.48 -29.21
CA TYR A 51 2.87 5.44 -28.57
C TYR A 51 1.77 6.08 -27.73
N GLU A 52 0.53 5.95 -28.16
CA GLU A 52 -0.65 6.39 -27.42
C GLU A 52 -1.00 5.34 -26.38
N GLY A 53 -0.59 5.56 -25.15
CA GLY A 53 -1.11 4.83 -23.99
C GLY A 53 -2.29 5.57 -23.38
N LEU A 54 -3.17 4.84 -22.68
CA LEU A 54 -4.20 5.46 -21.83
C LEU A 54 -3.64 5.67 -20.43
N SER A 55 -3.71 6.90 -19.94
CA SER A 55 -3.42 7.22 -18.55
C SER A 55 -4.74 7.25 -17.77
N GLU A 56 -4.86 6.42 -16.74
CA GLU A 56 -6.03 6.40 -15.87
C GLU A 56 -5.97 7.55 -14.86
N ILE A 57 -6.97 8.41 -14.87
CA ILE A 57 -7.13 9.45 -13.85
C ILE A 57 -8.08 8.93 -12.78
N TRP A 58 -7.56 8.83 -11.57
CA TRP A 58 -8.32 8.52 -10.39
C TRP A 58 -8.44 9.77 -9.51
N GLU A 59 -9.65 10.02 -9.04
CA GLU A 59 -9.95 11.13 -8.13
C GLU A 59 -10.56 10.56 -6.85
N ALA A 60 -10.08 11.05 -5.71
CA ALA A 60 -10.61 10.63 -4.43
C ALA A 60 -12.03 11.20 -4.24
N ARG A 61 -12.96 10.33 -3.87
CA ARG A 61 -14.38 10.64 -3.63
C ARG A 61 -14.68 10.67 -2.14
N SER A 62 -15.83 11.24 -1.77
CA SER A 62 -16.33 11.14 -0.40
C SER A 62 -16.59 9.69 -0.02
N VAL A 63 -16.24 9.32 1.20
CA VAL A 63 -16.36 7.97 1.75
C VAL A 63 -17.50 7.94 2.75
N SER A 64 -18.39 6.96 2.63
CA SER A 64 -19.40 6.72 3.67
C SER A 64 -18.72 6.21 4.95
N PRO A 65 -19.13 6.66 6.16
CA PRO A 65 -18.62 6.10 7.41
C PRO A 65 -18.74 4.58 7.49
N ALA A 66 -19.74 3.99 6.85
CA ALA A 66 -19.95 2.55 6.79
C ALA A 66 -18.88 1.79 5.98
N ASP A 67 -18.18 2.45 5.05
CA ASP A 67 -17.15 1.85 4.20
C ASP A 67 -15.74 1.91 4.84
N ILE A 68 -15.55 2.74 5.89
CA ILE A 68 -14.25 2.94 6.54
C ILE A 68 -13.65 1.64 7.10
N PRO A 69 -14.40 0.78 7.82
CA PRO A 69 -13.85 -0.47 8.34
C PRO A 69 -13.33 -1.40 7.24
N ASP A 70 -14.03 -1.48 6.12
CA ASP A 70 -13.64 -2.32 4.99
C ASP A 70 -12.39 -1.77 4.28
N LEU A 71 -12.31 -0.45 4.11
CA LEU A 71 -11.11 0.22 3.57
C LEU A 71 -9.89 -0.01 4.47
N ARG A 72 -10.04 0.10 5.78
CA ARG A 72 -8.95 -0.16 6.74
C ARG A 72 -8.50 -1.62 6.67
N ARG A 73 -9.43 -2.57 6.69
CA ARG A 73 -9.11 -4.00 6.58
C ARG A 73 -8.35 -4.31 5.28
N GLN A 74 -8.78 -3.74 4.15
CA GLN A 74 -8.09 -3.94 2.88
C GLN A 74 -6.70 -3.28 2.88
N LEU A 75 -6.55 -2.11 3.48
CA LEU A 75 -5.25 -1.47 3.62
C LEU A 75 -4.30 -2.31 4.46
N ASP A 76 -4.74 -2.82 5.61
CA ASP A 76 -3.93 -3.68 6.49
C ASP A 76 -3.47 -4.96 5.76
N GLN A 77 -4.34 -5.56 4.94
CA GLN A 77 -3.98 -6.71 4.10
C GLN A 77 -2.91 -6.36 3.06
N LEU A 78 -3.06 -5.22 2.37
CA LEU A 78 -2.09 -4.76 1.38
C LEU A 78 -0.75 -4.40 2.01
N GLU A 79 -0.75 -3.69 3.14
CA GLU A 79 0.46 -3.34 3.88
C GLU A 79 1.15 -4.56 4.44
N GLY A 80 0.41 -5.53 4.98
CA GLY A 80 0.95 -6.81 5.40
C GLY A 80 1.60 -7.59 4.25
N ALA A 81 0.96 -7.59 3.08
CA ALA A 81 1.48 -8.26 1.89
C ALA A 81 2.71 -7.56 1.27
N LEU A 82 2.85 -6.24 1.48
CA LEU A 82 3.97 -5.43 1.01
C LEU A 82 5.10 -5.30 2.05
N GLN A 83 5.07 -6.07 3.15
CA GLN A 83 6.14 -6.00 4.14
C GLN A 83 7.51 -6.32 3.51
N PRO A 84 8.53 -5.48 3.77
CA PRO A 84 9.88 -5.67 3.27
C PRO A 84 10.46 -7.04 3.68
N ALA A 85 11.32 -7.58 2.82
CA ALA A 85 12.09 -8.76 3.16
C ALA A 85 13.10 -8.47 4.30
N ASP A 86 13.40 -9.49 5.08
CA ASP A 86 14.59 -9.44 5.94
C ASP A 86 15.85 -9.23 5.10
N SER A 87 16.76 -8.36 5.57
CA SER A 87 17.96 -7.99 4.82
C SER A 87 18.84 -9.20 4.46
N GLY A 88 18.95 -10.18 5.37
CA GLY A 88 19.71 -11.40 5.14
C GLY A 88 19.06 -12.26 4.06
N ALA A 89 17.73 -12.43 4.10
CA ALA A 89 16.97 -13.17 3.08
C ALA A 89 17.05 -12.47 1.72
N CYS A 90 16.95 -11.14 1.69
CA CYS A 90 17.11 -10.31 0.50
C CYS A 90 18.49 -10.57 -0.15
N LEU A 91 19.56 -10.39 0.61
CA LEU A 91 20.94 -10.61 0.12
C LEU A 91 21.17 -12.06 -0.32
N ALA A 92 20.73 -13.04 0.45
CA ALA A 92 20.87 -14.46 0.09
C ALA A 92 20.20 -14.73 -1.27
N ARG A 93 19.05 -14.14 -1.53
CA ARG A 93 18.36 -14.30 -2.81
C ARG A 93 19.08 -13.64 -3.97
N ILE A 94 19.59 -12.41 -3.75
CA ILE A 94 20.34 -11.65 -4.76
C ILE A 94 21.66 -12.35 -5.07
N PHE A 95 22.45 -12.70 -4.06
CA PHE A 95 23.72 -13.39 -4.27
C PHE A 95 23.54 -14.78 -4.91
N GLY A 96 22.43 -15.48 -4.58
CA GLY A 96 22.04 -16.71 -5.28
C GLY A 96 21.78 -16.51 -6.78
N LEU A 97 21.23 -15.35 -7.18
CA LEU A 97 21.13 -14.97 -8.60
C LEU A 97 22.51 -14.65 -9.18
N LEU A 98 23.30 -13.83 -8.49
CA LEU A 98 24.61 -13.39 -8.95
C LEU A 98 25.62 -14.53 -9.08
N ALA A 99 25.47 -15.61 -8.32
CA ALA A 99 26.30 -16.80 -8.40
C ALA A 99 26.27 -17.53 -9.77
N HIS A 100 25.23 -17.25 -10.59
CA HIS A 100 25.17 -17.76 -11.97
C HIS A 100 26.11 -17.02 -12.94
N TYR A 101 26.70 -15.90 -12.51
CA TYR A 101 27.61 -15.09 -13.33
C TYR A 101 29.04 -15.28 -12.87
N ARG A 102 29.99 -15.09 -13.79
CA ARG A 102 31.40 -15.12 -13.43
C ARG A 102 31.70 -14.04 -12.40
N GLN A 103 32.12 -14.46 -11.22
CA GLN A 103 32.47 -13.53 -10.15
C GLN A 103 33.98 -13.27 -10.17
N THR A 104 34.35 -12.00 -10.03
CA THR A 104 35.71 -11.60 -9.68
C THR A 104 35.77 -11.57 -8.16
N VAL A 105 36.83 -12.11 -7.56
CA VAL A 105 37.06 -11.98 -6.12
C VAL A 105 37.26 -10.50 -5.81
N LEU A 106 36.34 -9.93 -5.03
CA LEU A 106 36.38 -8.54 -4.62
C LEU A 106 37.00 -8.44 -3.22
N PRO A 107 37.68 -7.34 -2.89
CA PRO A 107 38.03 -7.03 -1.51
C PRO A 107 36.76 -6.97 -0.64
N PRO A 108 36.82 -7.39 0.65
CA PRO A 108 35.66 -7.44 1.53
C PRO A 108 34.90 -6.11 1.69
N GLU A 109 35.63 -4.99 1.61
CA GLU A 109 35.05 -3.65 1.67
C GLU A 109 34.19 -3.33 0.46
N VAL A 110 34.68 -3.73 -0.73
CA VAL A 110 33.94 -3.54 -2.00
C VAL A 110 32.74 -4.45 -2.06
N GLU A 111 32.88 -5.71 -1.61
CA GLU A 111 31.76 -6.64 -1.53
C GLU A 111 30.65 -6.12 -0.61
N ARG A 112 31.03 -5.51 0.50
CA ARG A 112 30.09 -4.87 1.43
C ARG A 112 29.37 -3.67 0.81
N CYS A 113 30.09 -2.80 0.06
CA CYS A 113 29.48 -1.71 -0.67
C CYS A 113 28.46 -2.22 -1.69
N VAL A 114 28.82 -3.25 -2.47
CA VAL A 114 27.90 -3.86 -3.44
C VAL A 114 26.65 -4.43 -2.75
N ALA A 115 26.83 -5.10 -1.59
CA ALA A 115 25.69 -5.60 -0.82
C ALA A 115 24.76 -4.48 -0.35
N ASN A 116 25.33 -3.36 0.12
CA ASN A 116 24.55 -2.19 0.55
C ASN A 116 23.78 -1.56 -0.62
N ASP A 117 24.38 -1.42 -1.80
CA ASP A 117 23.71 -0.89 -2.98
C ASP A 117 22.46 -1.73 -3.33
N TYR A 118 22.59 -3.07 -3.25
CA TYR A 118 21.44 -3.95 -3.48
C TYR A 118 20.39 -3.82 -2.38
N LEU A 119 20.77 -3.65 -1.12
CA LEU A 119 19.81 -3.46 -0.03
C LEU A 119 19.11 -2.12 -0.11
N GLU A 120 19.80 -1.06 -0.49
CA GLU A 120 19.22 0.27 -0.68
C GLU A 120 18.13 0.25 -1.76
N ASP A 121 18.40 -0.39 -2.89
CA ASP A 121 17.47 -0.44 -4.01
C ASP A 121 16.35 -1.48 -3.88
N LEU A 122 16.59 -2.59 -3.17
CA LEU A 122 15.70 -3.76 -3.18
C LEU A 122 15.16 -4.15 -1.79
N GLY A 123 15.70 -3.59 -0.72
CA GLY A 123 15.30 -3.94 0.65
C GLY A 123 13.89 -3.54 1.02
N GLU A 124 13.25 -2.65 0.25
CA GLU A 124 11.85 -2.25 0.44
C GLU A 124 10.83 -3.28 -0.10
N TYR A 125 11.27 -4.26 -0.90
CA TYR A 125 10.36 -5.22 -1.55
C TYR A 125 10.18 -6.51 -0.73
N PRO A 126 8.99 -7.13 -0.76
CA PRO A 126 8.75 -8.45 -0.20
C PRO A 126 9.63 -9.53 -0.85
N LEU A 127 10.01 -10.54 -0.08
CA LEU A 127 10.88 -11.62 -0.58
C LEU A 127 10.31 -12.33 -1.81
N CYS A 128 9.00 -12.60 -1.85
CA CYS A 128 8.35 -13.25 -3.00
C CYS A 128 8.40 -12.41 -4.28
N VAL A 129 8.41 -11.08 -4.15
CA VAL A 129 8.58 -10.15 -5.28
C VAL A 129 10.02 -10.22 -5.78
N LEU A 130 11.01 -10.18 -4.90
CA LEU A 130 12.43 -10.36 -5.24
C LEU A 130 12.68 -11.70 -5.91
N GLU A 131 12.10 -12.77 -5.38
CA GLU A 131 12.20 -14.12 -5.99
C GLU A 131 11.62 -14.16 -7.39
N SER A 132 10.48 -13.50 -7.59
CA SER A 132 9.82 -13.41 -8.89
C SER A 132 10.62 -12.57 -9.87
N ALA A 133 11.19 -11.45 -9.43
CA ALA A 133 12.08 -10.62 -10.23
C ALA A 133 13.35 -11.38 -10.64
N CYS A 134 14.01 -12.06 -9.71
CA CYS A 134 15.17 -12.89 -9.99
C CYS A 134 14.84 -14.05 -10.96
N ARG A 135 13.65 -14.63 -10.85
CA ARG A 135 13.17 -15.67 -11.76
C ARG A 135 12.89 -15.13 -13.15
N ALA A 136 12.25 -13.95 -13.25
CA ALA A 136 11.98 -13.27 -14.51
C ALA A 136 13.29 -12.93 -15.24
N TRP A 137 14.28 -12.39 -14.52
CA TRP A 137 15.60 -12.11 -15.06
C TRP A 137 16.27 -13.33 -15.66
N ARG A 138 16.30 -14.47 -14.93
CA ARG A 138 16.92 -15.71 -15.39
C ARG A 138 16.22 -16.33 -16.59
N ARG A 139 14.92 -16.11 -16.75
CA ARG A 139 14.13 -16.67 -17.86
C ARG A 139 14.18 -15.82 -19.13
N ASP A 140 14.64 -14.59 -19.03
CA ASP A 140 14.80 -13.71 -20.18
C ASP A 140 16.10 -14.07 -20.90
N PRO A 141 16.06 -14.58 -22.17
CA PRO A 141 17.24 -15.07 -22.87
C PRO A 141 18.24 -13.97 -23.24
N ILE A 142 17.80 -12.72 -23.23
CA ILE A 142 18.63 -11.55 -23.52
C ILE A 142 19.24 -11.02 -22.22
N LYS A 143 18.41 -10.76 -21.22
CA LYS A 143 18.84 -10.18 -19.94
C LYS A 143 19.78 -11.12 -19.18
N PHE A 144 19.53 -12.43 -19.21
CA PHE A 144 20.34 -13.41 -18.49
C PHE A 144 21.81 -13.46 -18.96
N LYS A 145 22.12 -12.92 -20.14
CA LYS A 145 23.52 -12.81 -20.61
C LYS A 145 24.33 -11.81 -19.79
N TYR A 146 23.68 -10.89 -19.10
CA TYR A 146 24.30 -9.82 -18.35
C TYR A 146 24.01 -9.97 -16.86
N ARG A 147 25.00 -9.64 -16.03
CA ARG A 147 24.81 -9.53 -14.59
C ARG A 147 23.82 -8.41 -14.29
N PRO A 148 22.71 -8.63 -13.56
CA PRO A 148 21.78 -7.56 -13.23
C PRO A 148 22.43 -6.53 -12.32
N LEU A 149 22.14 -5.27 -12.57
CA LEU A 149 22.41 -4.17 -11.63
C LEU A 149 21.23 -4.05 -10.65
N PRO A 150 21.43 -3.41 -9.47
CA PRO A 150 20.33 -3.18 -8.52
C PRO A 150 19.10 -2.55 -9.18
N GLY A 151 19.29 -1.47 -9.97
CA GLY A 151 18.21 -0.77 -10.67
C GLY A 151 17.45 -1.62 -11.69
N ASP A 152 18.09 -2.62 -12.32
CA ASP A 152 17.42 -3.53 -13.24
C ASP A 152 16.40 -4.42 -12.52
N LEU A 153 16.78 -4.97 -11.36
CA LEU A 153 15.88 -5.77 -10.53
C LEU A 153 14.81 -4.91 -9.88
N ARG A 154 15.15 -3.69 -9.43
CA ARG A 154 14.22 -2.72 -8.89
C ARG A 154 13.08 -2.41 -9.87
N LYS A 155 13.40 -2.21 -11.15
CA LYS A 155 12.39 -1.99 -12.18
C LYS A 155 11.39 -3.14 -12.25
N ILE A 156 11.86 -4.38 -12.26
CA ILE A 156 10.97 -5.56 -12.29
C ILE A 156 10.14 -5.66 -11.00
N CYS A 157 10.74 -5.41 -9.84
CA CYS A 157 10.03 -5.40 -8.56
C CYS A 157 8.93 -4.33 -8.54
N ALA A 158 9.23 -3.12 -9.02
CA ALA A 158 8.28 -2.03 -9.14
C ALA A 158 7.10 -2.40 -10.05
N GLU A 159 7.37 -2.97 -11.23
CA GLU A 159 6.33 -3.45 -12.16
C GLU A 159 5.42 -4.52 -11.50
N LEU A 160 6.01 -5.46 -10.73
CA LEU A 160 5.26 -6.50 -10.04
C LEU A 160 4.38 -5.98 -8.89
N THR A 161 4.75 -4.86 -8.27
CA THR A 161 4.03 -4.27 -7.13
C THR A 161 3.21 -3.04 -7.49
N GLU A 162 3.30 -2.50 -8.72
CA GLU A 162 2.67 -1.26 -9.14
C GLU A 162 1.17 -1.20 -8.83
N ARG A 163 0.42 -2.25 -9.18
CA ARG A 163 -1.02 -2.30 -8.93
C ARG A 163 -1.33 -2.29 -7.43
N THR A 164 -0.57 -3.04 -6.65
CA THR A 164 -0.76 -3.17 -5.20
C THR A 164 -0.47 -1.86 -4.48
N THR A 165 0.66 -1.22 -4.81
CA THR A 165 1.06 0.07 -4.23
C THR A 165 0.08 1.18 -4.63
N THR A 166 -0.40 1.18 -5.88
CA THR A 166 -1.40 2.14 -6.37
C THR A 166 -2.71 2.02 -5.60
N VAL A 167 -3.21 0.81 -5.40
CA VAL A 167 -4.45 0.58 -4.64
C VAL A 167 -4.28 0.99 -3.17
N ALA A 168 -3.17 0.61 -2.53
CA ALA A 168 -2.87 1.02 -1.15
C ALA A 168 -2.83 2.55 -1.01
N MET A 169 -2.18 3.24 -1.96
CA MET A 169 -2.14 4.71 -1.99
C MET A 169 -3.55 5.33 -2.17
N ARG A 170 -4.39 4.77 -3.04
CA ARG A 170 -5.77 5.24 -3.23
C ARG A 170 -6.57 5.09 -1.93
N ILE A 171 -6.48 3.94 -1.26
CA ILE A 171 -7.17 3.68 0.02
C ILE A 171 -6.70 4.64 1.11
N ARG A 172 -5.39 4.87 1.27
CA ARG A 172 -4.87 5.86 2.24
C ARG A 172 -5.43 7.25 1.99
N LYS A 173 -5.53 7.69 0.73
CA LYS A 173 -6.14 8.97 0.37
C LYS A 173 -7.64 9.04 0.72
N LEU A 174 -8.39 7.96 0.47
CA LEU A 174 -9.82 7.88 0.84
C LEU A 174 -10.00 7.95 2.35
N LEU A 175 -9.21 7.21 3.13
CA LEU A 175 -9.26 7.25 4.60
C LEU A 175 -8.90 8.63 5.15
N ALA A 176 -7.88 9.29 4.60
CA ALA A 176 -7.52 10.64 5.01
C ALA A 176 -8.63 11.68 4.73
N ILE A 177 -9.43 11.50 3.67
CA ILE A 177 -10.61 12.34 3.40
C ILE A 177 -11.72 12.03 4.41
N ALA A 178 -11.99 10.74 4.66
CA ALA A 178 -12.99 10.31 5.62
C ALA A 178 -12.71 10.88 7.02
N GLU A 179 -11.47 10.84 7.48
CA GLU A 179 -11.04 11.38 8.77
C GLU A 179 -11.27 12.90 8.90
N ARG A 180 -11.10 13.64 7.81
CA ARG A 180 -11.39 15.09 7.78
C ARG A 180 -12.88 15.39 7.77
N GLN A 181 -13.73 14.49 7.26
CA GLN A 181 -15.18 14.68 7.16
C GLN A 181 -15.91 14.28 8.44
N LEU A 182 -15.38 13.33 9.23
CA LEU A 182 -16.01 12.84 10.46
C LEU A 182 -16.40 13.97 11.46
N PRO A 183 -15.52 14.94 11.80
CA PRO A 183 -15.87 16.01 12.72
C PRO A 183 -17.01 16.90 12.21
N GLN A 184 -17.10 17.10 10.89
CA GLN A 184 -18.14 17.92 10.26
C GLN A 184 -19.50 17.24 10.31
N LEU A 185 -19.54 15.90 10.15
CA LEU A 185 -20.77 15.12 10.24
C LEU A 185 -21.31 15.07 11.68
N GLU A 186 -20.45 14.96 12.67
CA GLU A 186 -20.84 15.00 14.09
C GLU A 186 -21.43 16.38 14.46
N THR A 187 -20.83 17.47 13.96
CA THR A 187 -21.33 18.83 14.19
C THR A 187 -22.70 19.06 13.54
N VAL A 188 -22.92 18.50 12.33
CA VAL A 188 -24.22 18.59 11.63
C VAL A 188 -25.27 17.71 12.31
N ALA A 189 -24.90 16.54 12.81
CA ALA A 189 -25.80 15.66 13.56
C ALA A 189 -26.21 16.27 14.91
N ALA A 190 -25.29 16.96 15.60
CA ALA A 190 -25.58 17.68 16.84
C ALA A 190 -26.50 18.94 16.63
N THR A 191 -26.47 19.53 15.42
CA THR A 191 -27.29 20.67 15.03
C THR A 191 -28.56 20.28 14.24
N GLY A 192 -28.92 19.01 14.23
CA GLY A 192 -30.02 18.45 13.45
C GLY A 192 -31.41 18.98 13.83
N PRO A 193 -32.47 18.70 13.05
CA PRO A 193 -33.79 19.29 13.15
C PRO A 193 -34.47 19.11 14.53
N ALA A 194 -34.04 18.15 15.34
CA ALA A 194 -34.55 17.97 16.71
C ALA A 194 -34.15 19.10 17.64
N ALA A 195 -32.94 19.69 17.50
CA ALA A 195 -32.53 20.86 18.28
C ALA A 195 -33.31 22.10 17.88
N ARG A 196 -33.60 22.27 16.57
CA ARG A 196 -34.43 23.36 16.08
C ARG A 196 -35.88 23.22 16.50
N SER A 197 -36.39 22.00 16.62
CA SER A 197 -37.77 21.77 17.08
C SER A 197 -37.97 22.09 18.55
N SER A 198 -36.99 21.88 19.42
CA SER A 198 -37.07 22.25 20.84
C SER A 198 -37.03 23.76 21.04
N ASP A 199 -36.20 24.46 20.27
CA ASP A 199 -36.08 25.94 20.36
C ASP A 199 -37.32 26.64 19.79
N VAL A 200 -37.90 26.12 18.72
CA VAL A 200 -39.21 26.61 18.18
C VAL A 200 -40.35 26.35 19.14
N ARG A 201 -40.40 25.14 19.77
CA ARG A 201 -41.41 24.85 20.80
C ARG A 201 -41.27 25.75 22.02
N ALA A 202 -40.05 26.03 22.51
CA ALA A 202 -39.81 26.92 23.62
C ALA A 202 -40.26 28.35 23.30
N ARG A 203 -39.96 28.85 22.09
CA ARG A 203 -40.42 30.17 21.63
C ARG A 203 -41.94 30.27 21.46
N VAL A 204 -42.59 29.25 20.95
CA VAL A 204 -44.07 29.22 20.83
C VAL A 204 -44.72 29.22 22.19
N ILE A 205 -44.21 28.47 23.17
CA ILE A 205 -44.71 28.41 24.53
C ILE A 205 -44.52 29.79 25.21
N ALA A 206 -43.35 30.42 25.06
CA ALA A 206 -43.07 31.76 25.61
C ALA A 206 -43.99 32.83 25.01
N LEU A 207 -44.27 32.80 23.72
CA LEU A 207 -45.22 33.70 23.05
C LEU A 207 -46.68 33.47 23.48
N ALA A 208 -47.07 32.23 23.73
CA ALA A 208 -48.40 31.89 24.23
C ALA A 208 -48.61 32.34 25.68
N GLN A 209 -47.57 32.30 26.51
CA GLN A 209 -47.60 32.80 27.89
C GLN A 209 -47.63 34.34 27.97
N ALA A 210 -46.89 35.03 27.10
CA ALA A 210 -46.86 36.47 27.03
C ALA A 210 -48.22 37.10 26.61
N ARG A 211 -49.06 36.37 25.87
CA ARG A 211 -50.43 36.82 25.49
C ARG A 211 -51.49 36.59 26.56
N ARG A 212 -51.18 35.94 27.67
CA ARG A 212 -52.13 35.67 28.75
C ARG A 212 -51.97 36.55 29.98
N MET A 213 -51.11 37.56 29.95
CA MET A 213 -51.03 38.53 30.99
C MET A 213 -51.96 39.72 30.63
N PRO A 214 -52.86 40.12 31.57
CA PRO A 214 -53.82 41.20 31.39
C PRO A 214 -53.15 42.59 31.33
#